data_d1fb313f2429e2c01e27e359e11d2e78
#
_entry.id   d1fb313f2429e2c01e27e359e11d2e78
#
_cell.length_a   1.000
_cell.length_b   1.000
_cell.length_c   1.000
_cell.angle_alpha   90.00
_cell.angle_beta   90.00
_cell.angle_gamma   90.00
#
_symmetry.space_group_name_H-M   'P 1'
#
loop_
_entity.id
_entity.type
_entity.pdbx_description
1 polymer ?
#
loop_
_entity_poly.entity_id
_entity_poly.type
_entity_poly.pdbx_seq_one_letter_code
_entity_poly.pdbx_strand_id
1 'polypeptide(L)'
;MFDFDREIDRSGTMSLKWDKYKGQDVLPMWVADTDFVSPPAVLEALTKRVAHGIFGYSRPSPRLIELIVSRLASRYGWTIQPEWLVFLPGVVPGLNLACKAWSQHGRGINTPKPVYYPFLQAPGFNDRPLLTVPVVEEEGRWVLDLEELERQAPSADLLLLCNPHNPGGTVFTREELLAIDAIAERHNLVICSDEIHCDLLLDKDARHIPYGALSPEAAERSAVMMAPSKTFNIAGLCCSFAVIPNARLRLKLQQAMRGISADVNLLGFVAAEAAYEGGEQWLNEQLDYLTGNLALIEQAVARWPGVKLARNQATYLAWIDMSALGLDDPVAFFEQAGVGLSPGAQFGNGQFVRLNFGCTRARLTEALARMEKAILQTR
;
A
#
# COMPACT_ATOMS: atom_id res chain seq x y z
N MET A 1 -21.51 -8.53 13.16
CA MET A 1 -20.27 -9.36 13.12
C MET A 1 -20.16 -9.92 11.72
N PHE A 2 -19.05 -9.62 11.02
CA PHE A 2 -18.81 -10.10 9.65
C PHE A 2 -18.07 -11.43 9.71
N ASP A 3 -18.34 -12.32 8.74
CA ASP A 3 -17.74 -13.66 8.68
C ASP A 3 -16.47 -13.63 7.81
N PHE A 4 -15.31 -13.38 8.43
CA PHE A 4 -14.00 -13.42 7.76
C PHE A 4 -13.41 -14.83 7.66
N ASP A 5 -14.02 -15.85 8.29
CA ASP A 5 -13.66 -17.25 8.14
C ASP A 5 -14.41 -17.95 6.98
N ARG A 6 -15.33 -17.23 6.34
CA ARG A 6 -16.05 -17.74 5.18
C ARG A 6 -15.09 -17.94 4.01
N GLU A 7 -14.95 -19.20 3.59
CA GLU A 7 -14.18 -19.55 2.38
C GLU A 7 -14.95 -19.11 1.12
N ILE A 8 -14.28 -18.31 0.29
CA ILE A 8 -14.80 -17.85 -1.00
C ILE A 8 -13.97 -18.51 -2.09
N ASP A 9 -14.64 -19.26 -2.96
CA ASP A 9 -14.00 -19.78 -4.17
C ASP A 9 -13.79 -18.63 -5.16
N ARG A 10 -12.53 -18.32 -5.43
CA ARG A 10 -12.11 -17.28 -6.38
C ARG A 10 -11.59 -17.87 -7.69
N SER A 11 -11.68 -19.19 -7.87
CA SER A 11 -11.30 -19.84 -9.12
C SER A 11 -12.22 -19.41 -10.26
N GLY A 12 -11.65 -19.14 -11.43
CA GLY A 12 -12.43 -18.74 -12.60
C GLY A 12 -13.11 -17.36 -12.52
N THR A 13 -12.71 -16.54 -11.56
CA THR A 13 -13.25 -15.17 -11.35
C THR A 13 -12.35 -14.07 -11.93
N MET A 14 -11.41 -14.40 -12.79
CA MET A 14 -10.38 -13.49 -13.32
C MET A 14 -9.49 -12.90 -12.22
N SER A 15 -9.32 -13.61 -11.12
CA SER A 15 -8.45 -13.18 -10.02
C SER A 15 -6.99 -13.36 -10.41
N LEU A 16 -6.25 -12.27 -10.55
CA LEU A 16 -4.79 -12.31 -10.77
C LEU A 16 -4.07 -13.17 -9.72
N LYS A 17 -4.52 -13.10 -8.46
CA LYS A 17 -3.97 -13.84 -7.33
C LYS A 17 -4.16 -15.34 -7.48
N TRP A 18 -5.38 -15.79 -7.83
CA TRP A 18 -5.76 -17.19 -7.86
C TRP A 18 -5.47 -17.86 -9.20
N ASP A 19 -5.67 -17.17 -10.31
CA ASP A 19 -5.52 -17.74 -11.64
C ASP A 19 -4.06 -18.08 -11.99
N LYS A 20 -3.07 -17.45 -11.30
CA LYS A 20 -1.65 -17.83 -11.40
C LYS A 20 -1.41 -19.31 -11.10
N TYR A 21 -2.14 -19.86 -10.13
CA TYR A 21 -1.97 -21.23 -9.65
C TYR A 21 -3.13 -22.15 -10.02
N LYS A 22 -3.88 -21.79 -11.07
CA LYS A 22 -5.03 -22.59 -11.53
C LYS A 22 -4.62 -24.05 -11.84
N GLY A 23 -5.30 -25.01 -11.20
CA GLY A 23 -5.03 -26.43 -11.36
C GLY A 23 -3.79 -26.95 -10.61
N GLN A 24 -3.20 -26.13 -9.73
CA GLN A 24 -2.07 -26.51 -8.89
C GLN A 24 -2.49 -26.48 -7.41
N ASP A 25 -1.90 -27.32 -6.58
CA ASP A 25 -2.08 -27.28 -5.12
C ASP A 25 -1.10 -26.26 -4.50
N VAL A 26 -1.31 -24.98 -4.84
CA VAL A 26 -0.53 -23.86 -4.32
C VAL A 26 -1.47 -22.82 -3.74
N LEU A 27 -1.30 -22.50 -2.46
CA LEU A 27 -2.05 -21.44 -1.77
C LEU A 27 -1.50 -20.07 -2.17
N PRO A 28 -2.29 -19.20 -2.82
CA PRO A 28 -1.80 -17.90 -3.30
C PRO A 28 -1.77 -16.87 -2.17
N MET A 29 -0.57 -16.61 -1.63
CA MET A 29 -0.32 -15.68 -0.54
C MET A 29 0.55 -14.48 -1.01
N TRP A 30 0.33 -13.94 -2.21
CA TRP A 30 1.24 -12.98 -2.85
C TRP A 30 0.64 -11.60 -3.17
N VAL A 31 -0.42 -11.50 -3.98
CA VAL A 31 -1.01 -10.20 -4.37
C VAL A 31 -1.69 -9.52 -3.17
N ALA A 32 -1.50 -8.22 -3.04
CA ALA A 32 -2.06 -7.40 -1.98
C ALA A 32 -3.55 -7.07 -2.21
N ASP A 33 -4.38 -8.09 -2.28
CA ASP A 33 -5.84 -8.06 -2.06
C ASP A 33 -6.21 -9.06 -0.97
N THR A 34 -7.36 -8.91 -0.33
CA THR A 34 -7.82 -9.87 0.66
C THR A 34 -8.77 -10.89 0.04
N ASP A 35 -8.94 -12.05 0.70
CA ASP A 35 -9.93 -13.06 0.29
C ASP A 35 -11.27 -12.87 1.03
N PHE A 36 -11.49 -11.70 1.61
CA PHE A 36 -12.73 -11.33 2.30
C PHE A 36 -13.72 -10.68 1.34
N VAL A 37 -15.01 -10.92 1.59
CA VAL A 37 -16.09 -10.18 0.93
C VAL A 37 -16.00 -8.71 1.33
N SER A 38 -16.06 -7.80 0.36
CA SER A 38 -16.09 -6.35 0.62
C SER A 38 -17.29 -5.95 1.49
N PRO A 39 -17.26 -4.77 2.14
CA PRO A 39 -18.34 -4.34 3.03
C PRO A 39 -19.73 -4.43 2.38
N PRO A 40 -20.77 -4.87 3.11
CA PRO A 40 -22.14 -4.97 2.57
C PRO A 40 -22.64 -3.67 1.95
N ALA A 41 -22.31 -2.52 2.54
CA ALA A 41 -22.68 -1.21 2.00
C ALA A 41 -22.13 -1.00 0.57
N VAL A 42 -20.92 -1.48 0.29
CA VAL A 42 -20.33 -1.42 -1.05
C VAL A 42 -21.09 -2.31 -2.02
N LEU A 43 -21.39 -3.55 -1.63
CA LEU A 43 -22.11 -4.50 -2.49
C LEU A 43 -23.52 -4.01 -2.82
N GLU A 44 -24.23 -3.46 -1.84
CA GLU A 44 -25.56 -2.89 -2.00
C GLU A 44 -25.55 -1.68 -2.97
N ALA A 45 -24.63 -0.73 -2.76
CA ALA A 45 -24.49 0.45 -3.60
C ALA A 45 -24.16 0.09 -5.05
N LEU A 46 -23.25 -0.86 -5.27
CA LEU A 46 -22.88 -1.35 -6.59
C LEU A 46 -24.07 -2.05 -7.27
N THR A 47 -24.78 -2.93 -6.55
CA THR A 47 -25.96 -3.63 -7.08
C THR A 47 -27.02 -2.63 -7.53
N LYS A 48 -27.34 -1.64 -6.69
CA LYS A 48 -28.28 -0.56 -7.03
C LYS A 48 -27.83 0.23 -8.26
N ARG A 49 -26.53 0.55 -8.34
CA ARG A 49 -25.98 1.30 -9.48
C ARG A 49 -26.02 0.50 -10.77
N VAL A 50 -25.69 -0.79 -10.73
CA VAL A 50 -25.77 -1.71 -11.88
C VAL A 50 -27.23 -1.85 -12.35
N ALA A 51 -28.18 -1.99 -11.43
CA ALA A 51 -29.60 -2.07 -11.76
C ALA A 51 -30.16 -0.80 -12.43
N HIS A 52 -29.54 0.38 -12.22
CA HIS A 52 -29.89 1.62 -12.93
C HIS A 52 -29.57 1.54 -14.42
N GLY A 53 -28.54 0.77 -14.85
CA GLY A 53 -28.28 0.40 -16.23
C GLY A 53 -27.61 1.46 -17.13
N ILE A 54 -27.29 2.67 -16.63
CA ILE A 54 -26.64 3.72 -17.42
C ILE A 54 -25.22 3.99 -16.88
N PHE A 55 -24.20 3.75 -17.70
CA PHE A 55 -22.77 3.85 -17.38
C PHE A 55 -22.08 4.96 -18.16
N GLY A 56 -22.66 6.18 -18.14
CA GLY A 56 -22.08 7.36 -18.80
C GLY A 56 -20.91 7.95 -18.02
N TYR A 57 -20.36 9.04 -18.53
CA TYR A 57 -19.28 9.79 -17.84
C TYR A 57 -19.77 10.27 -16.48
N SER A 58 -18.86 10.22 -15.50
CA SER A 58 -19.17 10.53 -14.10
C SER A 58 -18.15 11.47 -13.47
N ARG A 59 -18.56 12.06 -12.36
CA ARG A 59 -17.73 12.87 -11.48
C ARG A 59 -17.89 12.36 -10.05
N PRO A 60 -16.94 12.63 -9.14
CA PRO A 60 -17.17 12.37 -7.74
C PRO A 60 -18.40 13.12 -7.26
N SER A 61 -19.21 12.47 -6.45
CA SER A 61 -20.39 13.13 -5.85
C SER A 61 -19.93 14.16 -4.80
N PRO A 62 -20.74 15.20 -4.51
CA PRO A 62 -20.47 16.06 -3.36
C PRO A 62 -20.35 15.27 -2.07
N ARG A 63 -21.15 14.20 -1.92
CA ARG A 63 -21.12 13.33 -0.73
C ARG A 63 -19.78 12.62 -0.56
N LEU A 64 -19.20 12.06 -1.61
CA LEU A 64 -17.89 11.44 -1.55
C LEU A 64 -16.79 12.44 -1.11
N ILE A 65 -16.86 13.68 -1.63
CA ILE A 65 -15.92 14.74 -1.25
C ILE A 65 -16.07 15.08 0.24
N GLU A 66 -17.31 15.27 0.74
CA GLU A 66 -17.60 15.52 2.14
C GLU A 66 -17.08 14.39 3.05
N LEU A 67 -17.30 13.13 2.65
CA LEU A 67 -16.84 11.96 3.38
C LEU A 67 -15.31 11.92 3.47
N ILE A 68 -14.59 12.22 2.40
CA ILE A 68 -13.12 12.29 2.41
C ILE A 68 -12.65 13.40 3.35
N VAL A 69 -13.17 14.62 3.22
CA VAL A 69 -12.81 15.76 4.07
C VAL A 69 -13.07 15.45 5.53
N SER A 70 -14.25 14.93 5.86
CA SER A 70 -14.64 14.58 7.23
C SER A 70 -13.78 13.45 7.81
N ARG A 71 -13.47 12.43 6.99
CA ARG A 71 -12.61 11.31 7.41
C ARG A 71 -11.21 11.76 7.74
N LEU A 72 -10.60 12.60 6.90
CA LEU A 72 -9.25 13.11 7.15
C LEU A 72 -9.20 13.98 8.40
N ALA A 73 -10.21 14.81 8.63
CA ALA A 73 -10.32 15.62 9.85
C ALA A 73 -10.53 14.76 11.10
N SER A 74 -11.47 13.82 11.08
CA SER A 74 -11.82 13.03 12.26
C SER A 74 -10.82 11.95 12.61
N ARG A 75 -10.25 11.26 11.59
CA ARG A 75 -9.37 10.11 11.80
C ARG A 75 -7.90 10.50 11.98
N TYR A 76 -7.46 11.53 11.25
CA TYR A 76 -6.06 11.95 11.22
C TYR A 76 -5.81 13.37 11.72
N GLY A 77 -6.85 14.09 12.15
CA GLY A 77 -6.74 15.49 12.59
C GLY A 77 -6.30 16.44 11.48
N TRP A 78 -6.46 16.05 10.21
CA TRP A 78 -6.04 16.85 9.06
C TRP A 78 -7.22 17.53 8.37
N THR A 79 -7.36 18.82 8.56
CA THR A 79 -8.38 19.63 7.89
C THR A 79 -7.92 20.00 6.50
N ILE A 80 -8.62 19.56 5.48
CA ILE A 80 -8.34 19.85 4.07
C ILE A 80 -9.46 20.64 3.42
N GLN A 81 -9.17 21.27 2.27
CA GLN A 81 -10.16 21.91 1.43
C GLN A 81 -10.58 20.98 0.29
N PRO A 82 -11.86 20.96 -0.13
CA PRO A 82 -12.34 20.14 -1.24
C PRO A 82 -11.56 20.29 -2.54
N GLU A 83 -11.13 21.50 -2.85
CA GLU A 83 -10.34 21.83 -4.06
C GLU A 83 -8.91 21.29 -4.06
N TRP A 84 -8.42 20.77 -2.92
CA TRP A 84 -7.11 20.10 -2.85
C TRP A 84 -7.16 18.67 -3.39
N LEU A 85 -8.37 18.12 -3.59
CA LEU A 85 -8.56 16.75 -4.05
C LEU A 85 -8.37 16.64 -5.55
N VAL A 86 -7.54 15.68 -5.98
CA VAL A 86 -7.37 15.25 -7.36
C VAL A 86 -7.65 13.74 -7.41
N PHE A 87 -8.72 13.34 -8.08
CA PHE A 87 -9.06 11.93 -8.23
C PHE A 87 -8.22 11.26 -9.30
N LEU A 88 -7.84 10.00 -9.05
CA LEU A 88 -6.91 9.20 -9.85
C LEU A 88 -7.47 7.77 -10.00
N PRO A 89 -7.22 7.09 -11.14
CA PRO A 89 -7.66 5.71 -11.34
C PRO A 89 -6.88 4.69 -10.48
N GLY A 90 -5.84 5.13 -9.78
CA GLY A 90 -5.04 4.31 -8.87
C GLY A 90 -3.80 5.07 -8.39
N VAL A 91 -3.21 4.61 -7.28
CA VAL A 91 -2.01 5.23 -6.72
C VAL A 91 -0.79 4.99 -7.62
N VAL A 92 -0.65 3.81 -8.23
CA VAL A 92 0.47 3.54 -9.16
C VAL A 92 0.48 4.48 -10.38
N PRO A 93 -0.64 4.73 -11.09
CA PRO A 93 -0.71 5.84 -12.05
C PRO A 93 -0.31 7.18 -11.44
N GLY A 94 -0.75 7.45 -10.21
CA GLY A 94 -0.39 8.67 -9.47
C GLY A 94 1.11 8.83 -9.26
N LEU A 95 1.83 7.77 -8.87
CA LEU A 95 3.30 7.80 -8.73
C LEU A 95 4.00 8.14 -10.04
N ASN A 96 3.55 7.57 -11.16
CA ASN A 96 4.09 7.87 -12.49
C ASN A 96 3.81 9.32 -12.89
N LEU A 97 2.60 9.81 -12.62
CA LEU A 97 2.23 11.21 -12.88
C LEU A 97 3.03 12.17 -12.00
N ALA A 98 3.33 11.82 -10.74
CA ALA A 98 4.20 12.58 -9.85
C ALA A 98 5.62 12.71 -10.44
N CYS A 99 6.20 11.60 -10.90
CA CYS A 99 7.50 11.61 -11.57
C CYS A 99 7.53 12.57 -12.77
N LYS A 100 6.48 12.54 -13.58
CA LYS A 100 6.34 13.40 -14.76
C LYS A 100 6.10 14.87 -14.39
N ALA A 101 5.28 15.13 -13.37
CA ALA A 101 4.82 16.48 -13.03
C ALA A 101 5.85 17.28 -12.24
N TRP A 102 6.62 16.61 -11.36
CA TRP A 102 7.40 17.29 -10.33
C TRP A 102 8.91 17.03 -10.41
N SER A 103 9.38 16.24 -11.39
CA SER A 103 10.80 16.06 -11.63
C SER A 103 11.19 16.52 -13.03
N GLN A 104 12.31 17.27 -13.14
CA GLN A 104 12.88 17.70 -14.41
C GLN A 104 13.72 16.60 -15.04
N HIS A 105 13.91 16.66 -16.38
CA HIS A 105 14.84 15.76 -17.05
C HIS A 105 16.26 15.92 -16.50
N GLY A 106 16.92 14.79 -16.25
CA GLY A 106 18.26 14.76 -15.67
C GLY A 106 18.33 14.92 -14.14
N ARG A 107 17.21 15.25 -13.50
CA ARG A 107 17.09 15.29 -12.04
C ARG A 107 16.56 13.96 -11.52
N GLY A 108 17.12 13.50 -10.39
CA GLY A 108 16.79 12.21 -9.82
C GLY A 108 15.47 12.20 -9.03
N ILE A 109 14.99 11.00 -8.76
CA ILE A 109 13.86 10.73 -7.88
C ILE A 109 14.35 9.80 -6.78
N ASN A 110 14.31 10.28 -5.54
CA ASN A 110 14.61 9.46 -4.37
C ASN A 110 13.47 8.47 -4.11
N THR A 111 13.84 7.23 -3.85
CA THR A 111 12.89 6.13 -3.65
C THR A 111 13.43 5.19 -2.58
N PRO A 112 12.65 4.83 -1.55
CA PRO A 112 13.05 3.83 -0.55
C PRO A 112 13.42 2.50 -1.23
N LYS A 113 14.33 1.72 -0.62
CA LYS A 113 14.63 0.35 -1.04
C LYS A 113 15.06 -0.48 0.17
N PRO A 114 14.39 -1.64 0.49
CA PRO A 114 13.28 -2.24 -0.26
C PRO A 114 11.98 -1.43 -0.22
N VAL A 115 11.16 -1.54 -1.28
CA VAL A 115 9.84 -0.92 -1.36
C VAL A 115 9.00 -1.63 -2.43
N TYR A 116 7.72 -1.40 -2.44
CA TYR A 116 6.80 -1.86 -3.48
C TYR A 116 7.32 -1.50 -4.87
N TYR A 117 7.51 -2.51 -5.73
CA TYR A 117 8.28 -2.40 -6.97
C TYR A 117 7.88 -1.27 -7.94
N PRO A 118 6.60 -0.80 -8.03
CA PRO A 118 6.27 0.34 -8.86
C PRO A 118 7.00 1.64 -8.49
N PHE A 119 7.42 1.80 -7.23
CA PHE A 119 8.27 2.91 -6.81
C PHE A 119 9.64 2.88 -7.51
N LEU A 120 10.22 1.67 -7.63
CA LEU A 120 11.51 1.48 -8.29
C LEU A 120 11.43 1.63 -9.81
N GLN A 121 10.26 1.38 -10.39
CA GLN A 121 10.04 1.41 -11.84
C GLN A 121 9.57 2.78 -12.36
N ALA A 122 8.77 3.50 -11.57
CA ALA A 122 8.16 4.75 -12.00
C ALA A 122 9.17 5.82 -12.47
N PRO A 123 10.34 6.02 -11.84
CA PRO A 123 11.33 6.94 -12.36
C PRO A 123 11.79 6.57 -13.79
N GLY A 124 12.13 5.30 -14.01
CA GLY A 124 12.59 4.81 -15.33
C GLY A 124 11.54 4.93 -16.42
N PHE A 125 10.26 4.65 -16.12
CA PHE A 125 9.16 4.83 -17.08
C PHE A 125 8.94 6.29 -17.49
N ASN A 126 9.47 7.23 -16.73
CA ASN A 126 9.36 8.66 -16.97
C ASN A 126 10.69 9.31 -17.35
N ASP A 127 11.69 8.53 -17.76
CA ASP A 127 13.03 9.02 -18.14
C ASP A 127 13.71 9.86 -17.06
N ARG A 128 13.61 9.41 -15.79
CA ARG A 128 14.23 10.03 -14.62
C ARG A 128 15.20 9.08 -13.96
N PRO A 129 16.37 9.57 -13.51
CA PRO A 129 17.30 8.77 -12.72
C PRO A 129 16.64 8.29 -11.42
N LEU A 130 16.72 6.98 -11.14
CA LEU A 130 16.32 6.39 -9.87
C LEU A 130 17.47 6.56 -8.86
N LEU A 131 17.19 7.17 -7.72
CA LEU A 131 18.10 7.30 -6.59
C LEU A 131 17.51 6.53 -5.41
N THR A 132 18.07 5.34 -5.13
CA THR A 132 17.55 4.49 -4.06
C THR A 132 18.12 4.89 -2.71
N VAL A 133 17.23 5.11 -1.73
CA VAL A 133 17.57 5.36 -0.33
C VAL A 133 17.32 4.08 0.46
N PRO A 134 18.33 3.54 1.18
CA PRO A 134 18.13 2.32 1.95
C PRO A 134 17.03 2.46 2.99
N VAL A 135 16.23 1.40 3.14
CA VAL A 135 15.38 1.18 4.29
C VAL A 135 16.04 0.08 5.10
N VAL A 136 16.44 0.39 6.30
CA VAL A 136 17.24 -0.46 7.18
C VAL A 136 16.43 -0.91 8.40
N GLU A 137 16.79 -2.04 8.98
CA GLU A 137 16.18 -2.50 10.22
C GLU A 137 16.89 -1.87 11.42
N GLU A 138 16.14 -1.10 12.20
CA GLU A 138 16.59 -0.52 13.47
C GLU A 138 15.56 -0.84 14.55
N GLU A 139 16.03 -1.44 15.66
CA GLU A 139 15.18 -1.81 16.80
C GLU A 139 13.92 -2.61 16.42
N GLY A 140 14.07 -3.50 15.44
CA GLY A 140 12.97 -4.35 14.94
C GLY A 140 11.99 -3.63 14.02
N ARG A 141 12.28 -2.42 13.55
CA ARG A 141 11.48 -1.65 12.59
C ARG A 141 12.27 -1.33 11.33
N TRP A 142 11.59 -1.15 10.24
CA TRP A 142 12.17 -0.70 8.98
C TRP A 142 12.10 0.82 8.88
N VAL A 143 13.25 1.49 8.88
CA VAL A 143 13.37 2.96 8.85
C VAL A 143 14.16 3.43 7.63
N LEU A 144 13.91 4.66 7.19
CA LEU A 144 14.63 5.25 6.07
C LEU A 144 16.00 5.74 6.53
N ASP A 145 17.05 5.42 5.77
CA ASP A 145 18.41 5.94 5.98
C ASP A 145 18.46 7.45 5.65
N LEU A 146 18.40 8.27 6.68
CA LEU A 146 18.36 9.73 6.55
C LEU A 146 19.70 10.32 6.09
N GLU A 147 20.84 9.67 6.42
CA GLU A 147 22.16 10.13 5.98
C GLU A 147 22.30 9.96 4.47
N GLU A 148 21.84 8.83 3.97
CA GLU A 148 21.85 8.58 2.52
C GLU A 148 20.83 9.46 1.79
N LEU A 149 19.65 9.71 2.37
CA LEU A 149 18.68 10.66 1.81
C LEU A 149 19.30 12.06 1.70
N GLU A 150 19.92 12.57 2.78
CA GLU A 150 20.60 13.87 2.79
C GLU A 150 21.68 13.97 1.71
N ARG A 151 22.46 12.90 1.54
CA ARG A 151 23.55 12.84 0.55
C ARG A 151 23.02 12.89 -0.89
N GLN A 152 21.89 12.28 -1.17
CA GLN A 152 21.30 12.21 -2.52
C GLN A 152 20.37 13.38 -2.86
N ALA A 153 19.75 14.00 -1.87
CA ALA A 153 18.75 15.04 -2.04
C ALA A 153 19.17 16.19 -2.96
N PRO A 154 20.44 16.69 -2.95
CA PRO A 154 20.89 17.75 -3.88
C PRO A 154 20.73 17.39 -5.36
N SER A 155 20.70 16.09 -5.70
CA SER A 155 20.58 15.60 -7.08
C SER A 155 19.15 15.22 -7.49
N ALA A 156 18.19 15.34 -6.58
CA ALA A 156 16.78 14.98 -6.78
C ALA A 156 15.85 16.19 -6.81
N ASP A 157 14.66 15.99 -7.37
CA ASP A 157 13.54 16.94 -7.29
C ASP A 157 12.36 16.38 -6.51
N LEU A 158 12.29 15.04 -6.37
CA LEU A 158 11.14 14.33 -5.83
C LEU A 158 11.60 13.21 -4.91
N LEU A 159 10.93 13.04 -3.78
CA LEU A 159 10.96 11.83 -2.97
C LEU A 159 9.60 11.13 -3.06
N LEU A 160 9.61 9.87 -3.49
CA LEU A 160 8.46 8.97 -3.37
C LEU A 160 8.53 8.29 -2.00
N LEU A 161 7.61 8.63 -1.09
CA LEU A 161 7.55 8.06 0.25
C LEU A 161 6.41 7.04 0.33
N CYS A 162 6.65 5.90 0.98
CA CYS A 162 5.66 4.85 1.24
C CYS A 162 5.39 4.76 2.74
N ASN A 163 4.24 5.25 3.19
CA ASN A 163 3.87 5.27 4.63
C ASN A 163 2.37 5.03 4.86
N PRO A 164 1.95 3.93 5.47
CA PRO A 164 2.77 2.82 6.02
C PRO A 164 3.61 2.11 4.98
N HIS A 165 4.79 1.67 5.40
CA HIS A 165 5.80 1.12 4.50
C HIS A 165 5.44 -0.31 4.02
N ASN A 166 5.44 -0.52 2.71
CA ASN A 166 5.32 -1.83 2.06
C ASN A 166 6.64 -2.15 1.35
N PRO A 167 7.37 -3.21 1.73
CA PRO A 167 6.87 -4.40 2.43
C PRO A 167 7.06 -4.43 3.96
N GLY A 168 7.81 -3.52 4.55
CA GLY A 168 8.28 -3.61 5.93
C GLY A 168 7.22 -3.47 7.03
N GLY A 169 6.01 -2.99 6.70
CA GLY A 169 4.91 -2.84 7.66
C GLY A 169 5.09 -1.69 8.68
N THR A 170 6.12 -0.88 8.55
CA THR A 170 6.41 0.25 9.46
C THR A 170 5.45 1.40 9.25
N VAL A 171 5.00 2.00 10.33
CA VAL A 171 4.35 3.32 10.37
C VAL A 171 5.39 4.31 10.86
N PHE A 172 5.77 5.29 10.04
CA PHE A 172 6.75 6.30 10.44
C PHE A 172 6.21 7.18 11.55
N THR A 173 7.06 7.45 12.54
CA THR A 173 6.74 8.33 13.65
C THR A 173 6.73 9.79 13.21
N ARG A 174 6.18 10.68 14.05
CA ARG A 174 6.21 12.12 13.78
C ARG A 174 7.64 12.65 13.64
N GLU A 175 8.53 12.17 14.49
CA GLU A 175 9.93 12.56 14.53
C GLU A 175 10.66 12.14 13.25
N GLU A 176 10.43 10.90 12.80
CA GLU A 176 10.98 10.38 11.53
C GLU A 176 10.48 11.20 10.33
N LEU A 177 9.18 11.48 10.29
CA LEU A 177 8.58 12.27 9.21
C LEU A 177 9.09 13.72 9.22
N LEU A 178 9.26 14.35 10.39
CA LEU A 178 9.83 15.71 10.50
C LEU A 178 11.30 15.73 10.10
N ALA A 179 12.07 14.68 10.38
CA ALA A 179 13.46 14.59 9.92
C ALA A 179 13.55 14.47 8.39
N ILE A 180 12.66 13.70 7.77
CA ILE A 180 12.52 13.63 6.30
C ILE A 180 12.13 15.00 5.74
N ASP A 181 11.17 15.69 6.38
CA ASP A 181 10.69 16.98 5.93
C ASP A 181 11.78 18.08 6.01
N ALA A 182 12.60 18.06 7.05
CA ALA A 182 13.73 18.97 7.19
C ALA A 182 14.76 18.80 6.06
N ILE A 183 15.01 17.59 5.59
CA ILE A 183 15.86 17.32 4.42
C ILE A 183 15.16 17.82 3.15
N ALA A 184 13.88 17.54 2.99
CA ALA A 184 13.09 17.98 1.85
C ALA A 184 13.05 19.50 1.73
N GLU A 185 12.92 20.19 2.84
CA GLU A 185 12.96 21.66 2.90
C GLU A 185 14.32 22.23 2.44
N ARG A 186 15.42 21.73 3.00
CA ARG A 186 16.77 22.18 2.66
C ARG A 186 17.10 22.06 1.18
N HIS A 187 16.59 20.99 0.55
CA HIS A 187 16.92 20.65 -0.84
C HIS A 187 15.77 20.92 -1.82
N ASN A 188 14.68 21.54 -1.37
CA ASN A 188 13.48 21.85 -2.17
C ASN A 188 12.86 20.61 -2.85
N LEU A 189 12.88 19.45 -2.17
CA LEU A 189 12.23 18.26 -2.67
C LEU A 189 10.71 18.38 -2.59
N VAL A 190 10.02 17.93 -3.63
CA VAL A 190 8.59 17.62 -3.55
C VAL A 190 8.45 16.25 -2.91
N ILE A 191 7.48 16.06 -2.04
CA ILE A 191 7.17 14.77 -1.44
C ILE A 191 5.88 14.22 -2.04
N CYS A 192 5.96 13.02 -2.62
CA CYS A 192 4.80 12.23 -3.00
C CYS A 192 4.65 11.08 -2.02
N SER A 193 3.76 11.23 -1.04
CA SER A 193 3.52 10.22 -0.01
C SER A 193 2.38 9.29 -0.43
N ASP A 194 2.72 8.02 -0.69
CA ASP A 194 1.73 6.95 -0.89
C ASP A 194 1.29 6.43 0.47
N GLU A 195 0.07 6.74 0.83
CA GLU A 195 -0.54 6.41 2.11
C GLU A 195 -1.73 5.44 1.96
N ILE A 196 -1.70 4.61 0.91
CA ILE A 196 -2.79 3.67 0.59
C ILE A 196 -3.09 2.66 1.71
N HIS A 197 -2.14 2.44 2.61
CA HIS A 197 -2.28 1.53 3.77
C HIS A 197 -2.60 2.26 5.08
N CYS A 198 -2.87 3.56 5.08
CA CYS A 198 -3.04 4.39 6.27
C CYS A 198 -4.10 3.91 7.26
N ASP A 199 -5.17 3.27 6.77
CA ASP A 199 -6.25 2.72 7.60
C ASP A 199 -5.94 1.33 8.20
N LEU A 200 -4.91 0.64 7.72
CA LEU A 200 -4.62 -0.76 8.04
C LEU A 200 -3.58 -0.88 9.16
N LEU A 201 -3.81 -0.20 10.27
CA LEU A 201 -2.96 -0.25 11.46
C LEU A 201 -3.32 -1.45 12.31
N LEU A 202 -2.37 -2.34 12.56
CA LEU A 202 -2.53 -3.55 13.37
C LEU A 202 -1.94 -3.38 14.78
N ASP A 203 -0.96 -2.49 14.91
CA ASP A 203 -0.34 -2.14 16.18
C ASP A 203 -1.13 -1.02 16.86
N LYS A 204 -1.62 -1.28 18.09
CA LYS A 204 -2.44 -0.34 18.85
C LYS A 204 -1.72 0.95 19.26
N ASP A 205 -0.39 0.89 19.32
CA ASP A 205 0.44 2.03 19.69
C ASP A 205 0.83 2.88 18.47
N ALA A 206 0.73 2.33 17.26
CA ALA A 206 1.01 3.06 16.04
C ALA A 206 -0.09 4.10 15.74
N ARG A 207 0.35 5.23 15.21
CA ARG A 207 -0.55 6.31 14.75
C ARG A 207 -0.09 6.77 13.38
N HIS A 208 -0.94 6.63 12.39
CA HIS A 208 -0.65 7.19 11.08
C HIS A 208 -0.83 8.70 11.11
N ILE A 209 0.15 9.40 10.59
CA ILE A 209 0.13 10.86 10.41
C ILE A 209 0.29 11.11 8.91
N PRO A 210 -0.72 11.65 8.22
CA PRO A 210 -0.56 12.05 6.84
C PRO A 210 0.56 13.08 6.70
N TYR A 211 1.41 12.93 5.68
CA TYR A 211 2.56 13.81 5.52
C TYR A 211 2.16 15.30 5.48
N GLY A 212 1.08 15.61 4.78
CA GLY A 212 0.54 16.97 4.71
C GLY A 212 -0.06 17.51 6.02
N ALA A 213 -0.22 16.66 7.04
CA ALA A 213 -0.69 17.08 8.37
C ALA A 213 0.44 17.46 9.34
N LEU A 214 1.71 17.30 8.94
CA LEU A 214 2.88 17.59 9.79
C LEU A 214 2.98 19.06 10.13
N SER A 215 2.91 19.91 9.12
CA SER A 215 2.95 21.38 9.22
C SER A 215 2.37 22.00 7.94
N PRO A 216 2.03 23.30 7.95
CA PRO A 216 1.66 24.04 6.73
C PRO A 216 2.75 23.98 5.64
N GLU A 217 4.02 24.04 6.03
CA GLU A 217 5.17 24.01 5.13
C GLU A 217 5.33 22.62 4.48
N ALA A 218 5.18 21.55 5.26
CA ALA A 218 5.16 20.17 4.73
C ALA A 218 3.98 19.96 3.77
N ALA A 219 2.80 20.51 4.08
CA ALA A 219 1.64 20.48 3.20
C ALA A 219 1.92 21.16 1.85
N GLU A 220 2.58 22.33 1.86
CA GLU A 220 2.89 23.09 0.65
C GLU A 220 3.89 22.39 -0.30
N ARG A 221 4.76 21.50 0.22
CA ARG A 221 5.72 20.74 -0.60
C ARG A 221 5.27 19.34 -0.94
N SER A 222 4.07 18.91 -0.54
CA SER A 222 3.65 17.51 -0.65
C SER A 222 2.38 17.27 -1.44
N ALA A 223 2.26 16.04 -1.89
CA ALA A 223 1.05 15.41 -2.36
C ALA A 223 0.86 14.08 -1.61
N VAL A 224 -0.26 13.92 -0.94
CA VAL A 224 -0.60 12.71 -0.17
C VAL A 224 -1.60 11.88 -0.98
N MET A 225 -1.21 10.67 -1.38
CA MET A 225 -2.04 9.77 -2.17
C MET A 225 -2.71 8.73 -1.27
N MET A 226 -4.02 8.61 -1.38
CA MET A 226 -4.84 7.70 -0.59
C MET A 226 -5.87 6.99 -1.46
N ALA A 227 -6.37 5.86 -0.97
CA ALA A 227 -7.43 5.12 -1.64
C ALA A 227 -8.19 4.22 -0.64
N PRO A 228 -9.48 3.98 -0.85
CA PRO A 228 -10.23 2.97 -0.08
C PRO A 228 -9.91 1.52 -0.49
N SER A 229 -9.12 1.34 -1.54
CA SER A 229 -8.94 0.06 -2.25
C SER A 229 -8.34 -1.04 -1.40
N LYS A 230 -7.33 -0.74 -0.58
CA LYS A 230 -6.70 -1.73 0.33
C LYS A 230 -7.50 -1.89 1.61
N THR A 231 -8.04 -0.80 2.12
CA THR A 231 -8.86 -0.76 3.34
C THR A 231 -10.10 -1.63 3.23
N PHE A 232 -10.81 -1.56 2.09
CA PHE A 232 -12.13 -2.18 1.90
C PHE A 232 -12.16 -3.27 0.82
N ASN A 233 -11.00 -3.74 0.38
CA ASN A 233 -10.86 -4.79 -0.63
C ASN A 233 -11.58 -4.48 -1.96
N ILE A 234 -11.43 -3.28 -2.48
CA ILE A 234 -12.05 -2.79 -3.72
C ILE A 234 -11.04 -2.32 -4.77
N ALA A 235 -9.83 -2.91 -4.77
CA ALA A 235 -8.75 -2.49 -5.67
C ALA A 235 -9.12 -2.60 -7.16
N GLY A 236 -9.92 -3.60 -7.55
CA GLY A 236 -10.38 -3.79 -8.91
C GLY A 236 -11.32 -2.70 -9.44
N LEU A 237 -11.83 -1.81 -8.57
CA LEU A 237 -12.72 -0.71 -8.92
C LEU A 237 -11.98 0.61 -9.20
N CYS A 238 -10.66 0.65 -9.03
CA CYS A 238 -9.78 1.70 -9.53
C CYS A 238 -10.20 3.14 -9.13
N CYS A 239 -10.33 3.41 -7.81
CA CYS A 239 -10.59 4.74 -7.28
C CYS A 239 -9.54 5.10 -6.23
N SER A 240 -8.83 6.20 -6.43
CA SER A 240 -7.90 6.82 -5.49
C SER A 240 -7.96 8.34 -5.61
N PHE A 241 -7.30 9.03 -4.71
CA PHE A 241 -7.19 10.48 -4.75
C PHE A 241 -5.86 10.94 -4.18
N ALA A 242 -5.43 12.12 -4.63
CA ALA A 242 -4.32 12.87 -4.05
C ALA A 242 -4.86 14.11 -3.35
N VAL A 243 -4.34 14.41 -2.17
CA VAL A 243 -4.56 15.69 -1.47
C VAL A 243 -3.34 16.56 -1.72
N ILE A 244 -3.51 17.66 -2.41
CA ILE A 244 -2.42 18.56 -2.84
C ILE A 244 -2.79 20.01 -2.49
N PRO A 245 -2.38 20.51 -1.32
CA PRO A 245 -2.69 21.88 -0.89
C PRO A 245 -2.12 22.93 -1.84
N ASN A 246 -0.87 22.79 -2.27
CA ASN A 246 -0.20 23.69 -3.17
C ASN A 246 -0.83 23.72 -4.57
N ALA A 247 -1.41 24.86 -4.94
CA ALA A 247 -2.11 25.02 -6.21
C ALA A 247 -1.20 24.81 -7.45
N ARG A 248 0.10 25.16 -7.35
CA ARG A 248 1.07 25.00 -8.46
C ARG A 248 1.41 23.52 -8.66
N LEU A 249 1.63 22.76 -7.58
CA LEU A 249 1.86 21.31 -7.67
C LEU A 249 0.62 20.62 -8.20
N ARG A 250 -0.56 20.99 -7.73
CA ARG A 250 -1.84 20.46 -8.18
C ARG A 250 -2.08 20.70 -9.67
N LEU A 251 -1.82 21.91 -10.16
CA LEU A 251 -1.95 22.25 -11.58
C LEU A 251 -0.97 21.43 -12.44
N LYS A 252 0.28 21.25 -12.01
CA LYS A 252 1.27 20.45 -12.74
C LYS A 252 0.82 18.98 -12.86
N LEU A 253 0.27 18.38 -11.77
CA LEU A 253 -0.26 17.03 -11.81
C LEU A 253 -1.44 16.93 -12.78
N GLN A 254 -2.40 17.84 -12.70
CA GLN A 254 -3.55 17.88 -13.61
C GLN A 254 -3.13 18.06 -15.09
N GLN A 255 -2.09 18.83 -15.35
CA GLN A 255 -1.51 18.94 -16.70
C GLN A 255 -0.86 17.64 -17.17
N ALA A 256 -0.14 16.95 -16.29
CA ALA A 256 0.48 15.65 -16.59
C ALA A 256 -0.57 14.55 -16.84
N MET A 257 -1.75 14.65 -16.25
CA MET A 257 -2.86 13.71 -16.46
C MET A 257 -3.49 13.83 -17.86
N ARG A 258 -3.47 15.01 -18.46
CA ARG A 258 -4.18 15.28 -19.73
C ARG A 258 -3.73 14.37 -20.86
N GLY A 259 -4.69 13.65 -21.45
CA GLY A 259 -4.46 12.75 -22.58
C GLY A 259 -3.75 11.43 -22.25
N ILE A 260 -3.44 11.19 -20.97
CA ILE A 260 -2.72 9.99 -20.50
C ILE A 260 -3.53 9.22 -19.46
N SER A 261 -4.03 9.93 -18.44
CA SER A 261 -4.77 9.29 -17.34
C SER A 261 -6.25 9.18 -17.68
N ALA A 262 -6.82 7.99 -17.52
CA ALA A 262 -8.26 7.83 -17.53
C ALA A 262 -8.87 8.48 -16.29
N ASP A 263 -10.12 8.96 -16.41
CA ASP A 263 -10.91 9.34 -15.25
C ASP A 263 -11.27 8.11 -14.41
N VAL A 264 -11.54 8.32 -13.12
CA VAL A 264 -12.07 7.27 -12.27
C VAL A 264 -13.42 6.79 -12.81
N ASN A 265 -13.58 5.48 -12.93
CA ASN A 265 -14.82 4.91 -13.41
C ASN A 265 -15.98 5.10 -12.43
N LEU A 266 -17.20 5.12 -12.96
CA LEU A 266 -18.42 5.34 -12.19
C LEU A 266 -18.57 4.39 -10.99
N LEU A 267 -18.32 3.09 -11.18
CA LEU A 267 -18.45 2.11 -10.10
C LEU A 267 -17.37 2.29 -9.03
N GLY A 268 -16.20 2.79 -9.41
CA GLY A 268 -15.15 3.17 -8.47
C GLY A 268 -15.58 4.28 -7.53
N PHE A 269 -16.22 5.34 -8.05
CA PHE A 269 -16.79 6.41 -7.19
C PHE A 269 -17.88 5.91 -6.28
N VAL A 270 -18.84 5.11 -6.80
CA VAL A 270 -19.93 4.53 -6.02
C VAL A 270 -19.40 3.66 -4.88
N ALA A 271 -18.43 2.81 -5.16
CA ALA A 271 -17.82 1.94 -4.17
C ALA A 271 -17.04 2.72 -3.11
N ALA A 272 -16.28 3.75 -3.51
CA ALA A 272 -15.53 4.59 -2.59
C ALA A 272 -16.45 5.35 -1.62
N GLU A 273 -17.53 5.92 -2.15
CA GLU A 273 -18.55 6.60 -1.34
C GLU A 273 -19.16 5.65 -0.31
N ALA A 274 -19.68 4.51 -0.76
CA ALA A 274 -20.32 3.52 0.11
C ALA A 274 -19.33 2.95 1.15
N ALA A 275 -18.08 2.75 0.78
CA ALA A 275 -17.03 2.26 1.69
C ALA A 275 -16.76 3.27 2.82
N TYR A 276 -16.59 4.55 2.49
CA TYR A 276 -16.36 5.58 3.50
C TYR A 276 -17.59 5.91 4.33
N GLU A 277 -18.79 5.76 3.78
CA GLU A 277 -20.03 6.04 4.50
C GLU A 277 -20.44 4.90 5.44
N GLY A 278 -20.33 3.65 4.99
CA GLY A 278 -20.89 2.49 5.72
C GLY A 278 -19.88 1.39 6.05
N GLY A 279 -18.59 1.57 5.77
CA GLY A 279 -17.58 0.52 5.91
C GLY A 279 -16.83 0.49 7.25
N GLU A 280 -17.03 1.46 8.15
CA GLU A 280 -16.19 1.62 9.35
C GLU A 280 -16.26 0.41 10.30
N GLN A 281 -17.45 -0.12 10.57
CA GLN A 281 -17.60 -1.30 11.42
C GLN A 281 -16.90 -2.52 10.80
N TRP A 282 -17.07 -2.72 9.48
CA TRP A 282 -16.41 -3.80 8.76
C TRP A 282 -14.88 -3.68 8.84
N LEU A 283 -14.35 -2.45 8.69
CA LEU A 283 -12.92 -2.17 8.82
C LEU A 283 -12.40 -2.55 10.21
N ASN A 284 -13.09 -2.12 11.27
CA ASN A 284 -12.66 -2.41 12.63
C ASN A 284 -12.63 -3.92 12.91
N GLU A 285 -13.66 -4.67 12.50
CA GLU A 285 -13.70 -6.13 12.65
C GLU A 285 -12.63 -6.82 11.76
N GLN A 286 -12.34 -6.28 10.56
CA GLN A 286 -11.24 -6.77 9.72
C GLN A 286 -9.88 -6.57 10.39
N LEU A 287 -9.63 -5.40 10.99
CA LEU A 287 -8.37 -5.11 11.67
C LEU A 287 -8.15 -6.06 12.86
N ASP A 288 -9.18 -6.33 13.64
CA ASP A 288 -9.11 -7.32 14.72
C ASP A 288 -8.80 -8.72 14.19
N TYR A 289 -9.41 -9.11 13.08
CA TYR A 289 -9.16 -10.40 12.44
C TYR A 289 -7.72 -10.51 11.90
N LEU A 290 -7.25 -9.48 11.20
CA LEU A 290 -5.89 -9.40 10.66
C LEU A 290 -4.83 -9.37 11.77
N THR A 291 -5.08 -8.70 12.88
CA THR A 291 -4.19 -8.72 14.06
C THR A 291 -4.03 -10.14 14.59
N GLY A 292 -5.12 -10.92 14.64
CA GLY A 292 -5.05 -12.33 14.98
C GLY A 292 -4.25 -13.17 13.98
N ASN A 293 -4.38 -12.87 12.68
CA ASN A 293 -3.59 -13.53 11.64
C ASN A 293 -2.09 -13.20 11.75
N LEU A 294 -1.76 -11.93 12.03
CA LEU A 294 -0.37 -11.53 12.26
C LEU A 294 0.26 -12.28 13.44
N ALA A 295 -0.47 -12.42 14.55
CA ALA A 295 -0.01 -13.16 15.71
C ALA A 295 0.30 -14.64 15.38
N LEU A 296 -0.45 -15.29 14.48
CA LEU A 296 -0.15 -16.65 14.01
C LEU A 296 1.17 -16.70 13.23
N ILE A 297 1.45 -15.69 12.40
CA ILE A 297 2.72 -15.59 11.66
C ILE A 297 3.89 -15.40 12.64
N GLU A 298 3.76 -14.48 13.58
CA GLU A 298 4.80 -14.22 14.61
C GLU A 298 5.13 -15.49 15.41
N GLN A 299 4.10 -16.23 15.85
CA GLN A 299 4.27 -17.51 16.52
C GLN A 299 4.94 -18.58 15.64
N ALA A 300 4.61 -18.64 14.36
CA ALA A 300 5.21 -19.56 13.42
C ALA A 300 6.69 -19.22 13.18
N VAL A 301 6.98 -17.97 12.84
CA VAL A 301 8.36 -17.49 12.59
C VAL A 301 9.26 -17.70 13.82
N ALA A 302 8.75 -17.48 15.03
CA ALA A 302 9.51 -17.73 16.26
C ALA A 302 9.99 -19.18 16.42
N ARG A 303 9.34 -20.14 15.77
CA ARG A 303 9.75 -21.54 15.74
C ARG A 303 10.68 -21.89 14.57
N TRP A 304 10.75 -21.04 13.55
CA TRP A 304 11.54 -21.31 12.36
C TRP A 304 13.00 -20.91 12.56
N PRO A 305 13.93 -21.83 12.47
CA PRO A 305 15.32 -21.56 12.82
C PRO A 305 15.98 -20.54 11.92
N GLY A 306 16.39 -19.42 12.48
CA GLY A 306 17.11 -18.34 11.80
C GLY A 306 16.25 -17.42 10.93
N VAL A 307 14.97 -17.72 10.74
CA VAL A 307 14.02 -16.86 10.04
C VAL A 307 13.63 -15.68 10.94
N LYS A 308 13.48 -14.50 10.37
CA LYS A 308 13.16 -13.28 11.13
C LYS A 308 11.98 -12.54 10.52
N LEU A 309 11.22 -11.88 11.39
CA LEU A 309 10.16 -10.95 11.05
C LEU A 309 10.34 -9.71 11.92
N ALA A 310 10.50 -8.54 11.31
CA ALA A 310 10.46 -7.28 12.02
C ALA A 310 9.02 -6.94 12.46
N ARG A 311 8.88 -6.02 13.41
CA ARG A 311 7.57 -5.57 13.93
C ARG A 311 6.71 -5.05 12.78
N ASN A 312 5.60 -5.72 12.51
CA ASN A 312 4.64 -5.32 11.48
C ASN A 312 3.53 -4.47 12.11
N GLN A 313 3.64 -3.14 12.00
CA GLN A 313 2.70 -2.21 12.61
C GLN A 313 1.44 -1.98 11.75
N ALA A 314 1.53 -2.23 10.46
CA ALA A 314 0.46 -1.96 9.51
C ALA A 314 0.50 -2.90 8.31
N THR A 315 -0.52 -2.85 7.48
CA THR A 315 -0.76 -3.69 6.30
C THR A 315 -1.18 -5.11 6.64
N TYR A 316 -1.56 -5.88 5.64
CA TYR A 316 -1.78 -7.35 5.76
C TYR A 316 -0.68 -8.12 5.01
N LEU A 317 0.55 -7.57 5.04
CA LEU A 317 1.71 -8.06 4.29
C LEU A 317 2.86 -8.27 5.28
N ALA A 318 3.33 -9.50 5.44
CA ALA A 318 4.46 -9.83 6.30
C ALA A 318 5.75 -9.91 5.45
N TRP A 319 6.78 -9.19 5.85
CA TRP A 319 8.10 -9.16 5.21
C TRP A 319 9.08 -10.02 5.99
N ILE A 320 9.37 -11.23 5.47
CA ILE A 320 10.04 -12.28 6.20
C ILE A 320 11.44 -12.51 5.63
N ASP A 321 12.45 -12.41 6.49
CA ASP A 321 13.86 -12.69 6.18
C ASP A 321 14.12 -14.21 6.19
N MET A 322 14.47 -14.75 5.02
CA MET A 322 14.79 -16.16 4.82
C MET A 322 16.30 -16.39 4.62
N SER A 323 17.14 -15.36 4.79
CA SER A 323 18.58 -15.41 4.48
C SER A 323 19.33 -16.54 5.21
N ALA A 324 18.95 -16.82 6.46
CA ALA A 324 19.55 -17.88 7.26
C ALA A 324 19.28 -19.30 6.74
N LEU A 325 18.33 -19.47 5.81
CA LEU A 325 18.06 -20.78 5.21
C LEU A 325 19.02 -21.11 4.05
N GLY A 326 19.77 -20.12 3.55
CA GLY A 326 20.73 -20.33 2.45
C GLY A 326 20.09 -20.76 1.13
N LEU A 327 18.85 -20.36 0.88
CA LEU A 327 18.10 -20.71 -0.32
C LEU A 327 18.52 -19.81 -1.50
N ASP A 328 18.74 -20.41 -2.67
CA ASP A 328 19.01 -19.65 -3.90
C ASP A 328 17.79 -18.84 -4.34
N ASP A 329 16.61 -19.45 -4.28
CA ASP A 329 15.30 -18.81 -4.57
C ASP A 329 14.26 -19.21 -3.51
N PRO A 330 14.06 -18.37 -2.48
CA PRO A 330 13.09 -18.65 -1.44
C PRO A 330 11.65 -18.81 -1.97
N VAL A 331 11.28 -18.09 -3.04
CA VAL A 331 9.92 -18.18 -3.59
C VAL A 331 9.70 -19.48 -4.30
N ALA A 332 10.61 -19.92 -5.18
CA ALA A 332 10.52 -21.20 -5.84
C ALA A 332 10.50 -22.36 -4.82
N PHE A 333 11.26 -22.24 -3.74
CA PHE A 333 11.28 -23.21 -2.64
C PHE A 333 9.89 -23.36 -1.98
N PHE A 334 9.25 -22.25 -1.60
CA PHE A 334 7.93 -22.32 -0.98
C PHE A 334 6.82 -22.63 -1.99
N GLU A 335 6.97 -22.26 -3.25
CA GLU A 335 6.02 -22.62 -4.31
C GLU A 335 5.99 -24.16 -4.52
N GLN A 336 7.14 -24.83 -4.45
CA GLN A 336 7.23 -26.29 -4.44
C GLN A 336 6.59 -26.92 -3.19
N ALA A 337 6.61 -26.21 -2.07
CA ALA A 337 5.92 -26.61 -0.84
C ALA A 337 4.41 -26.30 -0.86
N GLY A 338 3.88 -25.75 -1.96
CA GLY A 338 2.46 -25.42 -2.12
C GLY A 338 2.06 -24.07 -1.53
N VAL A 339 3.00 -23.10 -1.42
CA VAL A 339 2.71 -21.73 -0.95
C VAL A 339 3.31 -20.70 -1.90
N GLY A 340 2.46 -19.93 -2.58
CA GLY A 340 2.86 -18.89 -3.52
C GLY A 340 3.04 -17.55 -2.84
N LEU A 341 4.27 -17.05 -2.75
CA LEU A 341 4.65 -15.79 -2.09
C LEU A 341 5.07 -14.73 -3.11
N SER A 342 5.16 -13.46 -2.69
CA SER A 342 5.79 -12.42 -3.52
C SER A 342 7.32 -12.50 -3.37
N PRO A 343 8.07 -12.50 -4.50
CA PRO A 343 9.53 -12.55 -4.44
C PRO A 343 10.11 -11.24 -3.91
N GLY A 344 10.97 -11.35 -2.90
CA GLY A 344 11.65 -10.21 -2.30
C GLY A 344 12.54 -9.45 -3.26
N ALA A 345 13.06 -10.13 -4.29
CA ALA A 345 13.85 -9.52 -5.36
C ALA A 345 13.11 -8.37 -6.07
N GLN A 346 11.79 -8.46 -6.24
CA GLN A 346 10.97 -7.39 -6.84
C GLN A 346 10.96 -6.12 -5.98
N PHE A 347 11.12 -6.26 -4.67
CA PHE A 347 11.19 -5.13 -3.73
C PHE A 347 12.62 -4.64 -3.53
N GLY A 348 13.61 -5.38 -4.02
CA GLY A 348 15.03 -5.05 -3.94
C GLY A 348 15.85 -5.88 -2.96
N ASN A 349 15.30 -6.97 -2.40
CA ASN A 349 16.04 -7.92 -1.56
C ASN A 349 15.60 -9.37 -1.82
N GLY A 350 16.44 -10.12 -2.55
CA GLY A 350 16.13 -11.49 -2.99
C GLY A 350 16.09 -12.55 -1.88
N GLN A 351 16.62 -12.27 -0.70
CA GLN A 351 16.63 -13.21 0.43
C GLN A 351 15.34 -13.14 1.29
N PHE A 352 14.45 -12.20 0.96
CA PHE A 352 13.18 -12.03 1.64
C PHE A 352 12.02 -12.56 0.81
N VAL A 353 10.92 -12.86 1.49
CA VAL A 353 9.62 -13.10 0.88
C VAL A 353 8.57 -12.20 1.50
N ARG A 354 7.55 -11.80 0.72
CA ARG A 354 6.39 -11.10 1.27
C ARG A 354 5.18 -12.02 1.25
N LEU A 355 4.61 -12.28 2.43
CA LEU A 355 3.41 -13.08 2.63
C LEU A 355 2.22 -12.17 2.85
N ASN A 356 1.18 -12.31 2.02
CA ASN A 356 -0.13 -11.68 2.23
C ASN A 356 -0.97 -12.55 3.17
N PHE A 357 -1.35 -12.00 4.32
CA PHE A 357 -2.19 -12.69 5.32
C PHE A 357 -3.65 -12.18 5.39
N GLY A 358 -4.08 -11.43 4.39
CA GLY A 358 -5.48 -11.02 4.20
C GLY A 358 -6.35 -12.17 3.67
N CYS A 359 -6.42 -13.27 4.40
CA CYS A 359 -7.17 -14.48 4.05
C CYS A 359 -7.77 -15.11 5.30
N THR A 360 -8.59 -16.16 5.11
CA THR A 360 -9.17 -16.90 6.23
C THR A 360 -8.09 -17.51 7.13
N ARG A 361 -8.39 -17.63 8.41
CA ARG A 361 -7.46 -18.18 9.40
C ARG A 361 -7.07 -19.62 9.08
N ALA A 362 -8.02 -20.42 8.57
CA ALA A 362 -7.76 -21.78 8.12
C ALA A 362 -6.72 -21.84 7.00
N ARG A 363 -6.87 -20.98 5.98
CA ARG A 363 -5.91 -20.90 4.86
C ARG A 363 -4.53 -20.44 5.30
N LEU A 364 -4.46 -19.43 6.17
CA LEU A 364 -3.18 -18.98 6.73
C LEU A 364 -2.49 -20.09 7.52
N THR A 365 -3.23 -20.78 8.39
CA THR A 365 -2.70 -21.88 9.20
C THR A 365 -2.13 -23.00 8.33
N GLU A 366 -2.83 -23.37 7.27
CA GLU A 366 -2.37 -24.38 6.30
C GLU A 366 -1.09 -23.90 5.59
N ALA A 367 -1.06 -22.65 5.12
CA ALA A 367 0.13 -22.09 4.47
C ALA A 367 1.35 -22.10 5.40
N LEU A 368 1.18 -21.67 6.65
CA LEU A 368 2.26 -21.69 7.66
C LEU A 368 2.74 -23.11 7.97
N ALA A 369 1.83 -24.09 8.04
CA ALA A 369 2.19 -25.50 8.26
C ALA A 369 3.01 -26.07 7.09
N ARG A 370 2.63 -25.77 5.84
CA ARG A 370 3.39 -26.16 4.65
C ARG A 370 4.79 -25.52 4.64
N MET A 371 4.89 -24.24 4.98
CA MET A 371 6.18 -23.53 5.08
C MET A 371 7.07 -24.13 6.17
N GLU A 372 6.53 -24.37 7.36
CA GLU A 372 7.25 -24.97 8.50
C GLU A 372 7.79 -26.36 8.14
N LYS A 373 6.96 -27.21 7.54
CA LYS A 373 7.38 -28.54 7.06
C LYS A 373 8.53 -28.46 6.07
N ALA A 374 8.46 -27.56 5.09
CA ALA A 374 9.53 -27.37 4.11
C ALA A 374 10.82 -26.90 4.76
N ILE A 375 10.77 -25.91 5.67
CA ILE A 375 11.93 -25.40 6.40
C ILE A 375 12.62 -26.50 7.22
N LEU A 376 11.84 -27.33 7.92
CA LEU A 376 12.39 -28.42 8.73
C LEU A 376 13.00 -29.55 7.92
N GLN A 377 12.64 -29.69 6.63
CA GLN A 377 13.22 -30.69 5.71
C GLN A 377 14.55 -30.24 5.08
N THR A 378 14.94 -28.97 5.19
CA THR A 378 16.24 -28.48 4.68
C THR A 378 17.41 -28.78 5.61
N ARG A 379 17.14 -29.37 6.76
CA ARG A 379 18.11 -29.77 7.79
C ARG A 379 18.24 -31.26 7.85
#